data_116fd63fc456f2f7516d77f4a48b46bc
#
_entry.id   116fd63fc456f2f7516d77f4a48b46bc
#
_cell.length_a   1.000
_cell.length_b   1.000
_cell.length_c   1.000
_cell.angle_alpha   90.00
_cell.angle_beta   90.00
_cell.angle_gamma   90.00
#
_symmetry.space_group_name_H-M   'P 1'
#
loop_
_entity.id
_entity.type
_entity.pdbx_description
1 polymer ?
#
loop_
_entity_poly.entity_id
_entity_poly.type
_entity_poly.pdbx_seq_one_letter_code
_entity_poly.pdbx_strand_id
1 'polypeptide(L)'
;MWLDFALIMTIWQAIIVGIVQGLAEFLPISSSGHIVLTQMLLGIEENSLSFEIVLHLGTLLSVLIYFRASLWKLCQSLWTREMKEERMMIVWLGVATVPAVIAYKLFSDSFKAAYENPVLVSGLLLMTAALLFVPKIVKNKTSNVGAKSSLWMGLAQAFAILPGISRSGSTIAAGLVSGVKAEKAAEFSFLMSIPAIAGGFVLNLKEEAELQGSWANALESCTSDAYIWGAVASAVVGLLAISL
;
A
#
# COMPACT_ATOMS: atom_id res chain seq x y z
N MET A 1 -25.89 -14.01 -31.61
CA MET A 1 -26.15 -12.84 -30.78
C MET A 1 -26.27 -13.35 -29.34
N TRP A 2 -25.14 -13.79 -28.76
CA TRP A 2 -25.00 -14.05 -27.35
C TRP A 2 -24.22 -12.83 -26.83
N LEU A 3 -24.93 -12.05 -26.02
CA LEU A 3 -24.46 -10.82 -25.42
C LEU A 3 -23.17 -11.08 -24.67
N ASP A 4 -22.13 -10.32 -25.00
CA ASP A 4 -20.94 -10.09 -24.17
C ASP A 4 -21.40 -9.52 -22.82
N PHE A 5 -21.79 -10.39 -21.90
CA PHE A 5 -21.73 -10.09 -20.50
C PHE A 5 -20.24 -10.15 -20.13
N ALA A 6 -19.50 -9.09 -20.41
CA ALA A 6 -18.34 -8.79 -19.61
C ALA A 6 -18.83 -8.95 -18.17
N LEU A 7 -18.31 -9.95 -17.46
CA LEU A 7 -18.74 -10.27 -16.09
C LEU A 7 -18.35 -9.09 -15.20
N ILE A 8 -19.27 -8.11 -15.13
CA ILE A 8 -19.15 -6.95 -14.24
C ILE A 8 -18.99 -7.54 -12.84
N MET A 9 -17.90 -7.19 -12.17
CA MET A 9 -17.61 -7.63 -10.81
C MET A 9 -18.81 -7.36 -9.90
N THR A 10 -19.30 -8.39 -9.22
CA THR A 10 -20.42 -8.25 -8.30
C THR A 10 -19.99 -7.55 -6.99
N ILE A 11 -20.94 -6.91 -6.32
CA ILE A 11 -20.70 -6.29 -5.01
C ILE A 11 -20.12 -7.31 -4.00
N TRP A 12 -20.57 -8.56 -4.02
CA TRP A 12 -20.05 -9.59 -3.12
C TRP A 12 -18.60 -9.97 -3.41
N GLN A 13 -18.23 -10.07 -4.67
CA GLN A 13 -16.83 -10.28 -5.06
C GLN A 13 -15.96 -9.10 -4.59
N ALA A 14 -16.41 -7.87 -4.79
CA ALA A 14 -15.71 -6.67 -4.34
C ALA A 14 -15.55 -6.62 -2.81
N ILE A 15 -16.57 -6.99 -2.05
CA ILE A 15 -16.51 -7.08 -0.57
C ILE A 15 -15.48 -8.13 -0.14
N ILE A 16 -15.46 -9.32 -0.76
CA ILE A 16 -14.50 -10.37 -0.43
C ILE A 16 -13.08 -9.90 -0.68
N VAL A 17 -12.82 -9.30 -1.85
CA VAL A 17 -11.50 -8.75 -2.18
C VAL A 17 -11.13 -7.60 -1.23
N GLY A 18 -12.10 -6.75 -0.86
CA GLY A 18 -11.92 -5.69 0.13
C GLY A 18 -11.55 -6.22 1.52
N ILE A 19 -12.15 -7.32 1.97
CA ILE A 19 -11.78 -7.99 3.23
C ILE A 19 -10.33 -8.50 3.15
N VAL A 20 -9.96 -9.14 2.05
CA VAL A 20 -8.58 -9.63 1.83
C VAL A 20 -7.59 -8.47 1.84
N GLN A 21 -7.89 -7.37 1.14
CA GLN A 21 -7.07 -6.16 1.16
C GLN A 21 -6.89 -5.63 2.58
N GLY A 22 -8.00 -5.45 3.32
CA GLY A 22 -7.97 -4.89 4.67
C GLY A 22 -7.11 -5.71 5.63
N LEU A 23 -7.16 -7.04 5.55
CA LEU A 23 -6.32 -7.93 6.34
C LEU A 23 -4.85 -7.87 5.88
N ALA A 24 -4.61 -8.06 4.58
CA ALA A 24 -3.28 -8.30 4.04
C ALA A 24 -2.42 -7.03 3.94
N GLU A 25 -3.01 -5.84 3.94
CA GLU A 25 -2.27 -4.57 3.84
C GLU A 25 -1.39 -4.31 5.07
N PHE A 26 -1.90 -4.61 6.26
CA PHE A 26 -1.18 -4.38 7.52
C PHE A 26 -0.38 -5.60 7.95
N LEU A 27 -0.83 -6.78 7.61
CA LEU A 27 -0.03 -7.99 7.76
C LEU A 27 1.11 -7.99 6.71
N PRO A 28 2.31 -8.40 7.08
CA PRO A 28 3.46 -8.36 6.17
C PRO A 28 3.46 -9.52 5.15
N ILE A 29 2.30 -9.76 4.46
CA ILE A 29 2.06 -10.92 3.59
C ILE A 29 1.81 -10.57 2.11
N SER A 30 1.84 -9.29 1.75
CA SER A 30 1.54 -8.74 0.41
C SER A 30 0.06 -8.76 0.04
N SER A 31 -0.60 -7.62 0.21
CA SER A 31 -2.01 -7.43 -0.19
C SER A 31 -2.20 -7.59 -1.69
N SER A 32 -1.37 -6.96 -2.52
CA SER A 32 -1.46 -7.06 -3.99
C SER A 32 -1.39 -8.50 -4.49
N GLY A 33 -0.46 -9.31 -3.96
CA GLY A 33 -0.39 -10.73 -4.33
C GLY A 33 -1.64 -11.50 -3.93
N HIS A 34 -2.20 -11.24 -2.75
CA HIS A 34 -3.43 -11.89 -2.30
C HIS A 34 -4.66 -11.43 -3.07
N ILE A 35 -4.73 -10.14 -3.47
CA ILE A 35 -5.80 -9.62 -4.34
C ILE A 35 -5.79 -10.36 -5.68
N VAL A 36 -4.65 -10.44 -6.36
CA VAL A 36 -4.52 -11.14 -7.66
C VAL A 36 -5.01 -12.58 -7.53
N LEU A 37 -4.55 -13.31 -6.52
CA LEU A 37 -4.98 -14.71 -6.30
C LEU A 37 -6.48 -14.81 -5.98
N THR A 38 -7.02 -13.87 -5.18
CA THR A 38 -8.45 -13.86 -4.83
C THR A 38 -9.31 -13.56 -6.06
N GLN A 39 -8.91 -12.61 -6.90
CA GLN A 39 -9.59 -12.29 -8.14
C GLN A 39 -9.62 -13.50 -9.08
N MET A 40 -8.49 -14.20 -9.24
CA MET A 40 -8.43 -15.44 -10.01
C MET A 40 -9.37 -16.51 -9.48
N LEU A 41 -9.39 -16.74 -8.16
CA LEU A 41 -10.27 -17.74 -7.52
C LEU A 41 -11.75 -17.39 -7.66
N LEU A 42 -12.11 -16.12 -7.72
CA LEU A 42 -13.48 -15.64 -7.90
C LEU A 42 -13.90 -15.54 -9.37
N GLY A 43 -13.00 -15.86 -10.31
CA GLY A 43 -13.28 -15.74 -11.75
C GLY A 43 -13.47 -14.30 -12.21
N ILE A 44 -12.82 -13.34 -11.55
CA ILE A 44 -12.82 -11.92 -11.93
C ILE A 44 -11.76 -11.76 -13.02
N GLU A 45 -12.18 -11.60 -14.26
CA GLU A 45 -11.28 -11.45 -15.41
C GLU A 45 -10.73 -10.02 -15.54
N GLU A 46 -11.45 -9.04 -14.99
CA GLU A 46 -11.07 -7.64 -15.01
C GLU A 46 -10.07 -7.32 -13.89
N ASN A 47 -8.78 -7.44 -14.19
CA ASN A 47 -7.69 -6.93 -13.32
C ASN A 47 -7.64 -5.39 -13.42
N SER A 48 -8.64 -4.71 -12.86
CA SER A 48 -8.68 -3.25 -12.86
C SER A 48 -7.72 -2.71 -11.80
N LEU A 49 -6.62 -2.09 -12.25
CA LEU A 49 -5.71 -1.35 -11.36
C LEU A 49 -6.46 -0.28 -10.56
N SER A 50 -7.48 0.34 -11.18
CA SER A 50 -8.34 1.32 -10.52
C SER A 50 -9.09 0.73 -9.32
N PHE A 51 -9.58 -0.52 -9.42
CA PHE A 51 -10.21 -1.20 -8.29
C PHE A 51 -9.24 -1.44 -7.13
N GLU A 52 -8.05 -1.97 -7.42
CA GLU A 52 -7.03 -2.16 -6.38
C GLU A 52 -6.68 -0.85 -5.67
N ILE A 53 -6.54 0.24 -6.41
CA ILE A 53 -6.22 1.54 -5.84
C ILE A 53 -7.36 2.07 -4.96
N VAL A 54 -8.62 1.85 -5.35
CA VAL A 54 -9.79 2.20 -4.54
C VAL A 54 -9.82 1.39 -3.24
N LEU A 55 -9.46 0.11 -3.28
CA LEU A 55 -9.30 -0.70 -2.06
C LEU A 55 -8.18 -0.17 -1.15
N HIS A 56 -7.06 0.26 -1.73
CA HIS A 56 -5.97 0.89 -0.96
C HIS A 56 -6.40 2.22 -0.33
N LEU A 57 -7.29 3.01 -0.97
CA LEU A 57 -7.89 4.18 -0.32
C LEU A 57 -8.70 3.80 0.92
N GLY A 58 -9.38 2.65 0.90
CA GLY A 58 -10.05 2.11 2.08
C GLY A 58 -9.07 1.87 3.23
N THR A 59 -7.96 1.16 2.98
CA THR A 59 -6.93 0.94 4.01
C THR A 59 -6.18 2.22 4.38
N LEU A 60 -6.01 3.17 3.46
CA LEU A 60 -5.48 4.49 3.78
C LEU A 60 -6.35 5.21 4.81
N LEU A 61 -7.68 5.13 4.66
CA LEU A 61 -8.61 5.69 5.65
C LEU A 61 -8.41 5.04 7.03
N SER A 62 -8.16 3.72 7.07
CA SER A 62 -7.85 3.01 8.33
C SER A 62 -6.58 3.57 8.99
N VAL A 63 -5.51 3.81 8.23
CA VAL A 63 -4.27 4.43 8.73
C VAL A 63 -4.54 5.83 9.27
N LEU A 64 -5.29 6.66 8.53
CA LEU A 64 -5.61 8.02 8.93
C LEU A 64 -6.41 8.05 10.24
N ILE A 65 -7.38 7.15 10.41
CA ILE A 65 -8.20 7.04 11.61
C ILE A 65 -7.37 6.53 12.79
N TYR A 66 -6.59 5.46 12.59
CA TYR A 66 -5.80 4.84 13.65
C TYR A 66 -4.71 5.78 14.15
N PHE A 67 -3.94 6.37 13.25
CA PHE A 67 -2.84 7.28 13.59
C PHE A 67 -3.25 8.76 13.70
N ARG A 68 -4.55 9.08 13.80
CA ARG A 68 -5.04 10.47 13.86
C ARG A 68 -4.33 11.35 14.89
N ALA A 69 -4.00 10.78 16.07
CA ALA A 69 -3.30 11.53 17.11
C ALA A 69 -1.83 11.81 16.75
N SER A 70 -1.13 10.82 16.15
CA SER A 70 0.24 11.00 15.64
C SER A 70 0.26 12.00 14.50
N LEU A 71 -0.67 11.88 13.55
CA LEU A 71 -0.80 12.80 12.42
C LEU A 71 -1.09 14.22 12.87
N TRP A 72 -1.94 14.40 13.89
CA TRP A 72 -2.22 15.71 14.45
C TRP A 72 -0.95 16.34 15.06
N LYS A 73 -0.14 15.56 15.80
CA LYS A 73 1.17 16.02 16.31
C LYS A 73 2.13 16.40 15.18
N LEU A 74 2.19 15.60 14.12
CA LEU A 74 2.99 15.93 12.94
C LEU A 74 2.54 17.26 12.32
N CYS A 75 1.25 17.46 12.14
CA CYS A 75 0.71 18.73 11.66
C CYS A 75 1.08 19.90 12.60
N GLN A 76 0.87 19.76 13.90
CA GLN A 76 1.23 20.81 14.88
C GLN A 76 2.72 21.15 14.86
N SER A 77 3.60 20.17 14.59
CA SER A 77 5.04 20.37 14.55
C SER A 77 5.51 21.36 13.47
N LEU A 78 4.70 21.62 12.45
CA LEU A 78 5.01 22.58 11.40
C LEU A 78 5.02 24.03 11.92
N TRP A 79 4.26 24.34 12.96
CA TRP A 79 4.14 25.67 13.55
C TRP A 79 4.78 25.77 14.94
N THR A 80 5.03 24.63 15.62
CA THR A 80 5.55 24.58 16.99
C THR A 80 7.03 24.24 16.99
N ARG A 81 7.88 25.18 17.36
CA ARG A 81 9.36 25.02 17.28
C ARG A 81 9.91 23.93 18.18
N GLU A 82 9.27 23.68 19.31
CA GLU A 82 9.67 22.71 20.33
C GLU A 82 9.50 21.25 19.87
N MET A 83 8.59 20.99 18.93
CA MET A 83 8.29 19.64 18.38
C MET A 83 9.28 19.22 17.28
N LYS A 84 10.55 19.10 17.67
CA LYS A 84 11.64 18.82 16.74
C LYS A 84 11.62 17.38 16.21
N GLU A 85 11.27 16.44 17.08
CA GLU A 85 11.22 15.00 16.73
C GLU A 85 10.13 14.72 15.71
N GLU A 86 8.93 15.25 15.92
CA GLU A 86 7.80 15.09 15.01
C GLU A 86 8.08 15.75 13.65
N ARG A 87 8.72 16.93 13.67
CA ARG A 87 9.13 17.60 12.42
C ARG A 87 10.17 16.79 11.66
N MET A 88 11.13 16.18 12.34
CA MET A 88 12.10 15.30 11.70
C MET A 88 11.43 14.03 11.15
N MET A 89 10.37 13.53 11.78
CA MET A 89 9.58 12.42 11.25
C MET A 89 9.01 12.76 9.86
N ILE A 90 8.48 13.98 9.66
CA ILE A 90 7.98 14.44 8.35
C ILE A 90 9.12 14.43 7.31
N VAL A 91 10.30 14.90 7.69
CA VAL A 91 11.49 14.88 6.80
C VAL A 91 11.85 13.45 6.42
N TRP A 92 11.85 12.52 7.40
CA TRP A 92 12.18 11.12 7.15
C TRP A 92 11.13 10.42 6.30
N LEU A 93 9.84 10.74 6.44
CA LEU A 93 8.78 10.27 5.55
C LEU A 93 9.00 10.74 4.12
N GLY A 94 9.39 12.01 3.94
CA GLY A 94 9.78 12.54 2.63
C GLY A 94 10.97 11.80 2.02
N VAL A 95 12.06 11.63 2.79
CA VAL A 95 13.26 10.90 2.35
C VAL A 95 12.91 9.46 1.94
N ALA A 96 12.06 8.79 2.71
CA ALA A 96 11.65 7.41 2.42
C ALA A 96 10.70 7.29 1.22
N THR A 97 9.98 8.35 0.86
CA THR A 97 9.07 8.35 -0.29
C THR A 97 9.82 8.51 -1.63
N VAL A 98 10.92 9.28 -1.64
CA VAL A 98 11.67 9.61 -2.87
C VAL A 98 12.10 8.38 -3.67
N PRO A 99 12.71 7.31 -3.10
CA PRO A 99 13.11 6.14 -3.87
C PRO A 99 11.96 5.47 -4.61
N ALA A 100 10.77 5.36 -3.98
CA ALA A 100 9.58 4.77 -4.61
C ALA A 100 9.07 5.61 -5.77
N VAL A 101 9.06 6.95 -5.63
CA VAL A 101 8.68 7.87 -6.72
C VAL A 101 9.63 7.74 -7.91
N ILE A 102 10.95 7.67 -7.66
CA ILE A 102 11.95 7.49 -8.71
C ILE A 102 11.75 6.14 -9.39
N ALA A 103 11.62 5.05 -8.63
CA ALA A 103 11.44 3.72 -9.18
C ALA A 103 10.17 3.63 -10.04
N TYR A 104 9.05 4.18 -9.57
CA TYR A 104 7.80 4.19 -10.34
C TYR A 104 7.96 4.95 -11.66
N LYS A 105 8.59 6.14 -11.65
CA LYS A 105 8.81 6.92 -12.88
C LYS A 105 9.72 6.22 -13.90
N LEU A 106 10.68 5.43 -13.43
CA LEU A 106 11.62 4.75 -14.32
C LEU A 106 11.13 3.39 -14.83
N PHE A 107 10.27 2.72 -14.06
CA PHE A 107 9.93 1.31 -14.30
C PHE A 107 8.41 1.03 -14.29
N SER A 108 7.56 2.04 -14.45
CA SER A 108 6.08 1.90 -14.40
C SER A 108 5.55 0.78 -15.28
N ASP A 109 6.02 0.70 -16.54
CA ASP A 109 5.55 -0.31 -17.49
C ASP A 109 5.96 -1.73 -17.08
N SER A 110 7.17 -1.87 -16.51
CA SER A 110 7.63 -3.16 -15.96
C SER A 110 6.81 -3.59 -14.74
N PHE A 111 6.40 -2.65 -13.91
CA PHE A 111 5.53 -2.94 -12.78
C PHE A 111 4.14 -3.38 -13.24
N LYS A 112 3.54 -2.69 -14.21
CA LYS A 112 2.24 -3.07 -14.79
C LYS A 112 2.31 -4.47 -15.40
N ALA A 113 3.31 -4.76 -16.22
CA ALA A 113 3.51 -6.09 -16.80
C ALA A 113 3.70 -7.20 -15.73
N ALA A 114 4.26 -6.86 -14.56
CA ALA A 114 4.40 -7.82 -13.47
C ALA A 114 3.05 -8.22 -12.84
N TYR A 115 2.06 -7.32 -12.79
CA TYR A 115 0.71 -7.63 -12.32
C TYR A 115 -0.03 -8.63 -13.22
N GLU A 116 0.29 -8.65 -14.50
CA GLU A 116 -0.31 -9.56 -15.49
C GLU A 116 0.31 -10.96 -15.47
N ASN A 117 1.33 -11.18 -14.62
CA ASN A 117 2.05 -12.46 -14.55
C ASN A 117 1.87 -13.15 -13.19
N PRO A 118 0.85 -14.03 -13.03
CA PRO A 118 0.57 -14.70 -11.75
C PRO A 118 1.71 -15.61 -11.28
N VAL A 119 2.51 -16.16 -12.19
CA VAL A 119 3.66 -17.00 -11.84
C VAL A 119 4.74 -16.14 -11.18
N LEU A 120 5.02 -14.96 -11.74
CA LEU A 120 5.94 -14.00 -11.14
C LEU A 120 5.43 -13.54 -9.77
N VAL A 121 4.14 -13.17 -9.65
CA VAL A 121 3.51 -12.77 -8.39
C VAL A 121 3.66 -13.86 -7.33
N SER A 122 3.40 -15.13 -7.70
CA SER A 122 3.57 -16.27 -6.79
C SER A 122 5.01 -16.45 -6.31
N GLY A 123 5.99 -16.28 -7.22
CA GLY A 123 7.41 -16.30 -6.86
C GLY A 123 7.80 -15.17 -5.90
N LEU A 124 7.26 -13.96 -6.12
CA LEU A 124 7.49 -12.81 -5.25
C LEU A 124 6.80 -12.95 -3.88
N LEU A 125 5.67 -13.68 -3.79
CA LEU A 125 5.06 -14.07 -2.51
C LEU A 125 5.97 -15.00 -1.71
N LEU A 126 6.68 -15.94 -2.35
CA LEU A 126 7.68 -16.76 -1.66
C LEU A 126 8.84 -15.93 -1.11
N MET A 127 9.26 -14.89 -1.86
CA MET A 127 10.25 -13.94 -1.37
C MET A 127 9.73 -13.16 -0.15
N THR A 128 8.47 -12.73 -0.18
CA THR A 128 7.82 -12.11 1.00
C THR A 128 7.81 -13.07 2.19
N ALA A 129 7.49 -14.35 1.98
CA ALA A 129 7.56 -15.34 3.05
C ALA A 129 8.98 -15.43 3.66
N ALA A 130 10.03 -15.37 2.85
CA ALA A 130 11.42 -15.33 3.35
C ALA A 130 11.70 -14.05 4.17
N LEU A 131 11.16 -12.90 3.80
CA LEU A 131 11.30 -11.65 4.56
C LEU A 131 10.70 -11.74 5.97
N LEU A 132 9.68 -12.57 6.19
CA LEU A 132 9.08 -12.77 7.52
C LEU A 132 10.03 -13.43 8.53
N PHE A 133 11.12 -14.01 8.10
CA PHE A 133 12.15 -14.54 9.02
C PHE A 133 13.12 -13.46 9.51
N VAL A 134 13.21 -12.31 8.87
CA VAL A 134 14.12 -11.23 9.24
C VAL A 134 13.98 -10.80 10.72
N PRO A 135 12.76 -10.60 11.28
CA PRO A 135 12.60 -10.25 12.69
C PRO A 135 13.20 -11.26 13.67
N LYS A 136 13.29 -12.54 13.29
CA LYS A 136 13.86 -13.62 14.13
C LYS A 136 15.38 -13.56 14.18
N ILE A 137 16.02 -13.04 13.14
CA ILE A 137 17.48 -13.05 12.98
C ILE A 137 18.08 -11.76 13.55
N VAL A 138 17.38 -10.64 13.43
CA VAL A 138 17.89 -9.32 13.85
C VAL A 138 17.62 -9.08 15.33
N LYS A 139 18.72 -8.92 16.10
CA LYS A 139 18.71 -8.64 17.54
C LYS A 139 19.11 -7.18 17.82
N ASN A 140 18.89 -6.72 19.09
CA ASN A 140 19.36 -5.44 19.62
C ASN A 140 18.87 -4.19 18.86
N LYS A 141 17.55 -4.05 18.76
CA LYS A 141 16.88 -2.91 18.13
C LYS A 141 16.59 -1.86 19.20
N THR A 142 17.28 -0.73 19.15
CA THR A 142 17.20 0.30 20.19
C THR A 142 16.96 1.70 19.64
N SER A 143 17.15 1.90 18.34
CA SER A 143 17.12 3.21 17.70
C SER A 143 15.72 3.64 17.31
N ASN A 144 15.50 4.95 17.25
CA ASN A 144 14.39 5.56 16.54
C ASN A 144 14.72 5.65 15.02
N VAL A 145 13.72 6.00 14.22
CA VAL A 145 13.92 6.26 12.79
C VAL A 145 14.81 7.48 12.60
N GLY A 146 15.77 7.38 11.71
CA GLY A 146 16.70 8.46 11.35
C GLY A 146 17.02 8.42 9.84
N ALA A 147 17.93 9.28 9.39
CA ALA A 147 18.27 9.44 7.97
C ALA A 147 18.62 8.11 7.27
N LYS A 148 19.50 7.32 7.88
CA LYS A 148 19.96 6.04 7.29
C LYS A 148 18.82 5.03 7.21
N SER A 149 18.07 4.85 8.31
CA SER A 149 16.97 3.88 8.35
C SER A 149 15.81 4.29 7.43
N SER A 150 15.46 5.58 7.35
CA SER A 150 14.41 6.06 6.44
C SER A 150 14.78 5.83 4.97
N LEU A 151 16.04 6.02 4.59
CA LEU A 151 16.50 5.74 3.23
C LEU A 151 16.41 4.24 2.92
N TRP A 152 16.86 3.35 3.83
CA TRP A 152 16.76 1.91 3.63
C TRP A 152 15.30 1.44 3.56
N MET A 153 14.43 1.97 4.40
CA MET A 153 12.99 1.68 4.34
C MET A 153 12.38 2.19 3.02
N GLY A 154 12.83 3.34 2.53
CA GLY A 154 12.39 3.89 1.24
C GLY A 154 12.86 3.06 0.04
N LEU A 155 14.10 2.56 0.05
CA LEU A 155 14.60 1.63 -0.98
C LEU A 155 13.82 0.31 -0.95
N ALA A 156 13.53 -0.22 0.24
CA ALA A 156 12.68 -1.39 0.40
C ALA A 156 11.26 -1.15 -0.11
N GLN A 157 10.69 0.04 0.10
CA GLN A 157 9.40 0.43 -0.46
C GLN A 157 9.42 0.50 -1.99
N ALA A 158 10.49 1.05 -2.58
CA ALA A 158 10.66 1.10 -4.03
C ALA A 158 10.68 -0.30 -4.66
N PHE A 159 11.35 -1.25 -4.02
CA PHE A 159 11.35 -2.65 -4.44
C PHE A 159 9.98 -3.32 -4.28
N ALA A 160 9.24 -2.95 -3.24
CA ALA A 160 7.92 -3.50 -2.94
C ALA A 160 6.76 -2.90 -3.78
N ILE A 161 7.05 -2.13 -4.83
CA ILE A 161 6.07 -1.79 -5.88
C ILE A 161 5.73 -3.04 -6.70
N LEU A 162 6.65 -4.01 -6.81
CA LEU A 162 6.40 -5.29 -7.47
C LEU A 162 5.29 -6.07 -6.74
N PRO A 163 4.26 -6.55 -7.47
CA PRO A 163 3.16 -7.31 -6.87
C PRO A 163 3.67 -8.64 -6.30
N GLY A 164 3.18 -9.00 -5.12
CA GLY A 164 3.66 -10.18 -4.40
C GLY A 164 4.75 -9.84 -3.36
N ILE A 165 5.46 -8.72 -3.48
CA ILE A 165 6.34 -8.24 -2.43
C ILE A 165 5.55 -7.40 -1.44
N SER A 166 5.55 -7.81 -0.19
CA SER A 166 4.89 -7.05 0.87
C SER A 166 5.61 -5.72 1.12
N ARG A 167 4.92 -4.61 0.92
CA ARG A 167 5.44 -3.28 1.22
C ARG A 167 5.67 -3.13 2.72
N SER A 168 4.69 -3.46 3.57
CA SER A 168 4.83 -3.42 5.03
C SER A 168 5.93 -4.39 5.50
N GLY A 169 5.97 -5.63 4.99
CA GLY A 169 7.00 -6.60 5.31
C GLY A 169 8.42 -6.12 4.97
N SER A 170 8.62 -5.60 3.77
CA SER A 170 9.93 -5.12 3.31
C SER A 170 10.42 -3.89 4.08
N THR A 171 9.55 -2.90 4.27
CA THR A 171 9.90 -1.67 4.97
C THR A 171 10.17 -1.92 6.47
N ILE A 172 9.33 -2.72 7.13
CA ILE A 172 9.56 -3.11 8.53
C ILE A 172 10.87 -3.89 8.64
N ALA A 173 11.11 -4.90 7.79
CA ALA A 173 12.35 -5.66 7.78
C ALA A 173 13.58 -4.76 7.60
N ALA A 174 13.55 -3.82 6.65
CA ALA A 174 14.62 -2.85 6.44
C ALA A 174 14.86 -1.96 7.67
N GLY A 175 13.78 -1.50 8.32
CA GLY A 175 13.87 -0.75 9.59
C GLY A 175 14.55 -1.57 10.69
N LEU A 176 14.14 -2.83 10.86
CA LEU A 176 14.72 -3.74 11.85
C LEU A 176 16.20 -4.01 11.60
N VAL A 177 16.57 -4.29 10.34
CA VAL A 177 17.98 -4.49 9.95
C VAL A 177 18.82 -3.23 10.19
N SER A 178 18.20 -2.05 10.04
CA SER A 178 18.84 -0.77 10.35
C SER A 178 18.92 -0.45 11.85
N GLY A 179 18.46 -1.36 12.73
CA GLY A 179 18.50 -1.19 14.19
C GLY A 179 17.32 -0.44 14.80
N VAL A 180 16.28 -0.13 14.03
CA VAL A 180 15.07 0.55 14.52
C VAL A 180 14.24 -0.41 15.38
N LYS A 181 13.64 0.09 16.47
CA LYS A 181 12.70 -0.65 17.30
C LYS A 181 11.51 -1.15 16.50
N ALA A 182 10.99 -2.34 16.79
CA ALA A 182 9.93 -2.96 16.01
C ALA A 182 8.67 -2.08 15.90
N GLU A 183 8.20 -1.53 17.02
CA GLU A 183 7.02 -0.65 17.08
C GLU A 183 7.24 0.61 16.23
N LYS A 184 8.46 1.18 16.28
CA LYS A 184 8.79 2.39 15.51
C LYS A 184 8.97 2.12 14.02
N ALA A 185 9.48 0.94 13.66
CA ALA A 185 9.58 0.51 12.27
C ALA A 185 8.18 0.26 11.67
N ALA A 186 7.27 -0.37 12.42
CA ALA A 186 5.89 -0.58 12.01
C ALA A 186 5.13 0.75 11.87
N GLU A 187 5.16 1.62 12.90
CA GLU A 187 4.54 2.95 12.88
C GLU A 187 5.01 3.74 11.65
N PHE A 188 6.34 3.82 11.44
CA PHE A 188 6.89 4.55 10.31
C PHE A 188 6.49 3.93 8.96
N SER A 189 6.51 2.61 8.84
CA SER A 189 6.07 1.88 7.65
C SER A 189 4.61 2.21 7.29
N PHE A 190 3.72 2.23 8.27
CA PHE A 190 2.31 2.57 8.04
C PHE A 190 2.12 4.05 7.69
N LEU A 191 2.87 4.96 8.32
CA LEU A 191 2.85 6.37 7.94
C LEU A 191 3.40 6.62 6.53
N MET A 192 4.42 5.84 6.09
CA MET A 192 4.94 5.86 4.71
C MET A 192 3.87 5.48 3.68
N SER A 193 2.87 4.66 4.04
CA SER A 193 1.78 4.31 3.11
C SER A 193 0.95 5.51 2.69
N ILE A 194 0.84 6.53 3.53
CA ILE A 194 0.01 7.70 3.25
C ILE A 194 0.45 8.40 1.96
N PRO A 195 1.68 8.90 1.82
CA PRO A 195 2.14 9.51 0.57
C PRO A 195 2.21 8.51 -0.58
N ALA A 196 2.51 7.24 -0.32
CA ALA A 196 2.59 6.22 -1.37
C ALA A 196 1.22 5.92 -2.00
N ILE A 197 0.19 5.64 -1.19
CA ILE A 197 -1.16 5.33 -1.67
C ILE A 197 -1.81 6.58 -2.26
N ALA A 198 -1.71 7.74 -1.60
CA ALA A 198 -2.26 8.98 -2.13
C ALA A 198 -1.60 9.37 -3.47
N GLY A 199 -0.27 9.22 -3.58
CA GLY A 199 0.46 9.46 -4.81
C GLY A 199 0.06 8.48 -5.93
N GLY A 200 -0.05 7.18 -5.61
CA GLY A 200 -0.51 6.15 -6.54
C GLY A 200 -1.91 6.44 -7.08
N PHE A 201 -2.84 6.83 -6.20
CA PHE A 201 -4.20 7.23 -6.60
C PHE A 201 -4.20 8.41 -7.58
N VAL A 202 -3.46 9.47 -7.27
CA VAL A 202 -3.38 10.65 -8.15
C VAL A 202 -2.78 10.30 -9.52
N LEU A 203 -1.75 9.44 -9.54
CA LEU A 203 -1.12 9.01 -10.80
C LEU A 203 -2.06 8.15 -11.64
N ASN A 204 -2.76 7.20 -11.03
CA ASN A 204 -3.75 6.37 -11.71
C ASN A 204 -4.92 7.22 -12.25
N LEU A 205 -5.46 8.10 -11.41
CA LEU A 205 -6.56 8.98 -11.84
C LEU A 205 -6.15 9.89 -13.01
N LYS A 206 -4.90 10.35 -13.02
CA LYS A 206 -4.35 11.11 -14.16
C LYS A 206 -4.28 10.26 -15.42
N GLU A 207 -3.78 9.04 -15.32
CA GLU A 207 -3.69 8.11 -16.46
C GLU A 207 -5.08 7.77 -17.03
N GLU A 208 -6.03 7.47 -16.15
CA GLU A 208 -7.43 7.24 -16.55
C GLU A 208 -8.05 8.48 -17.21
N ALA A 209 -7.77 9.67 -16.69
CA ALA A 209 -8.26 10.93 -17.27
C ALA A 209 -7.67 11.19 -18.67
N GLU A 210 -6.40 10.81 -18.89
CA GLU A 210 -5.76 10.89 -20.22
C GLU A 210 -6.38 9.88 -21.21
N LEU A 211 -6.68 8.66 -20.76
CA LEU A 211 -7.32 7.62 -21.58
C LEU A 211 -8.77 7.94 -21.92
N GLN A 212 -9.54 8.42 -20.95
CA GLN A 212 -10.98 8.70 -21.09
C GLN A 212 -11.27 10.14 -21.55
N GLY A 213 -10.25 10.96 -21.70
CA GLY A 213 -10.35 12.36 -22.15
C GLY A 213 -11.01 13.31 -21.14
N SER A 214 -11.29 12.85 -19.90
CA SER A 214 -11.95 13.65 -18.87
C SER A 214 -11.65 13.17 -17.47
N TRP A 215 -11.36 14.11 -16.55
CA TRP A 215 -11.24 13.82 -15.11
C TRP A 215 -12.55 13.35 -14.48
N ALA A 216 -13.69 13.82 -14.99
CA ALA A 216 -15.00 13.40 -14.51
C ALA A 216 -15.25 11.92 -14.79
N ASN A 217 -14.97 11.47 -16.01
CA ASN A 217 -15.12 10.08 -16.42
C ASN A 217 -14.16 9.15 -15.62
N ALA A 218 -12.91 9.58 -15.45
CA ALA A 218 -11.93 8.86 -14.66
C ALA A 218 -12.35 8.69 -13.18
N LEU A 219 -12.98 9.71 -12.61
CA LEU A 219 -13.51 9.63 -11.25
C LEU A 219 -14.75 8.72 -11.19
N GLU A 220 -15.62 8.78 -12.19
CA GLU A 220 -16.80 7.94 -12.29
C GLU A 220 -16.44 6.45 -12.37
N SER A 221 -15.40 6.10 -13.13
CA SER A 221 -14.90 4.72 -13.20
C SER A 221 -14.42 4.17 -11.85
N CYS A 222 -13.98 5.05 -10.94
CA CYS A 222 -13.57 4.68 -9.58
C CYS A 222 -14.73 4.61 -8.56
N THR A 223 -15.96 5.00 -8.93
CA THR A 223 -17.08 5.16 -8.00
C THR A 223 -18.25 4.20 -8.26
N SER A 224 -18.01 3.07 -8.92
CA SER A 224 -19.03 2.02 -9.04
C SER A 224 -19.44 1.48 -7.67
N ASP A 225 -20.68 1.04 -7.52
CA ASP A 225 -21.19 0.48 -6.25
C ASP A 225 -20.29 -0.64 -5.73
N ALA A 226 -19.81 -1.53 -6.61
CA ALA A 226 -18.90 -2.60 -6.23
C ALA A 226 -17.59 -2.06 -5.64
N TYR A 227 -16.99 -1.05 -6.25
CA TYR A 227 -15.74 -0.44 -5.78
C TYR A 227 -15.92 0.24 -4.42
N ILE A 228 -17.03 0.96 -4.24
CA ILE A 228 -17.36 1.62 -2.96
C ILE A 228 -17.52 0.58 -1.84
N TRP A 229 -18.28 -0.48 -2.06
CA TRP A 229 -18.46 -1.53 -1.04
C TRP A 229 -17.18 -2.31 -0.76
N GLY A 230 -16.35 -2.54 -1.78
CA GLY A 230 -15.01 -3.09 -1.60
C GLY A 230 -14.14 -2.20 -0.72
N ALA A 231 -14.10 -0.89 -0.99
CA ALA A 231 -13.34 0.08 -0.20
C ALA A 231 -13.85 0.19 1.24
N VAL A 232 -15.17 0.17 1.46
CA VAL A 232 -15.76 0.17 2.81
C VAL A 232 -15.33 -1.08 3.57
N ALA A 233 -15.41 -2.26 2.95
CA ALA A 233 -14.95 -3.51 3.55
C ALA A 233 -13.45 -3.46 3.89
N SER A 234 -12.63 -2.95 2.96
CA SER A 234 -11.20 -2.75 3.14
C SER A 234 -10.90 -1.80 4.32
N ALA A 235 -11.64 -0.69 4.43
CA ALA A 235 -11.47 0.28 5.52
C ALA A 235 -11.83 -0.31 6.88
N VAL A 236 -12.98 -0.99 7.00
CA VAL A 236 -13.45 -1.57 8.26
C VAL A 236 -12.51 -2.68 8.73
N VAL A 237 -12.19 -3.62 7.84
CA VAL A 237 -11.31 -4.75 8.16
C VAL A 237 -9.88 -4.27 8.40
N GLY A 238 -9.42 -3.29 7.62
CA GLY A 238 -8.11 -2.67 7.80
C GLY A 238 -7.96 -1.98 9.15
N LEU A 239 -9.01 -1.28 9.63
CA LEU A 239 -8.99 -0.65 10.95
C LEU A 239 -8.92 -1.70 12.08
N LEU A 240 -9.57 -2.83 11.92
CA LEU A 240 -9.44 -3.95 12.86
C LEU A 240 -8.04 -4.56 12.81
N ALA A 241 -7.52 -4.82 11.61
CA ALA A 241 -6.22 -5.47 11.42
C ALA A 241 -5.04 -4.63 11.95
N ILE A 242 -5.07 -3.30 11.78
CA ILE A 242 -4.00 -2.41 12.27
C ILE A 242 -4.02 -2.26 13.80
N SER A 243 -5.14 -2.60 14.45
CA SER A 243 -5.29 -2.52 15.90
C SER A 243 -4.84 -3.79 16.66
N LEU A 244 -4.59 -4.89 15.93
CA LEU A 244 -4.08 -6.16 16.48
C LEU A 244 -2.59 -6.12 16.66
#